data_360bcededa88d722c5f43d2f26a17461
#
_entry.id   360bcededa88d722c5f43d2f26a17461
#
_cell.length_a   1.000
_cell.length_b   1.000
_cell.length_c   1.000
_cell.angle_alpha   90.00
_cell.angle_beta   90.00
_cell.angle_gamma   90.00
#
_symmetry.space_group_name_H-M   'P 1'
#
loop_
_entity.id
_entity.type
_entity.pdbx_description
1 polymer ?
#
loop_
_entity_poly.entity_id
_entity_poly.type
_entity_poly.pdbx_seq_one_letter_code
_entity_poly.pdbx_strand_id
1 'polypeptide(L)'
;MAPFNPGPSLVVISGTGLPRHIPIAFKGIVLGRDDRLGPPFSTDEFVSRNHVWVRRRSDGVEVLDLDSANGTYVNGTRVRAPTRMQDSDVLRIGRIQLKLAWPGEPGQAMATRERPAPPLGRGTRPVR
;
A
#
# COMPACT_ATOMS: atom_id res chain seq x y z
N MET A 1 -0.76 -0.67 30.00
CA MET A 1 0.02 0.00 29.05
C MET A 1 -0.83 0.35 27.83
N ALA A 2 -0.56 1.48 27.31
CA ALA A 2 -1.31 1.85 26.15
C ALA A 2 -1.07 0.85 25.04
N PRO A 3 -2.08 0.57 24.27
CA PRO A 3 -1.89 -0.33 23.16
C PRO A 3 -0.81 0.22 22.25
N PHE A 4 0.09 -0.64 21.89
CA PHE A 4 1.10 -0.27 20.95
C PHE A 4 0.47 -0.17 19.57
N ASN A 5 0.62 0.97 18.94
CA ASN A 5 0.12 1.16 17.58
C ASN A 5 1.31 1.43 16.68
N PRO A 6 1.82 0.43 16.01
CA PRO A 6 3.04 0.59 15.24
C PRO A 6 2.83 1.38 13.94
N GLY A 7 1.62 1.76 13.64
CA GLY A 7 1.34 2.42 12.39
C GLY A 7 1.12 1.42 11.27
N PRO A 8 1.14 1.91 10.03
CA PRO A 8 0.82 1.04 8.90
C PRO A 8 1.96 0.12 8.51
N SER A 9 1.58 -1.05 8.02
CA SER A 9 2.51 -2.00 7.43
C SER A 9 1.87 -2.58 6.19
N LEU A 10 2.70 -2.94 5.22
CA LEU A 10 2.25 -3.75 4.10
C LEU A 10 2.59 -5.19 4.41
N VAL A 11 1.62 -6.07 4.23
CA VAL A 11 1.78 -7.49 4.51
C VAL A 11 1.76 -8.24 3.19
N VAL A 12 2.84 -8.94 2.89
CA VAL A 12 2.90 -9.74 1.67
C VAL A 12 1.95 -10.92 1.84
N ILE A 13 0.95 -11.01 0.97
CA ILE A 13 -0.08 -12.05 1.07
C ILE A 13 -0.04 -13.05 -0.07
N SER A 14 0.82 -12.81 -1.07
CA SER A 14 0.95 -13.75 -2.18
C SER A 14 2.15 -14.66 -1.96
N GLY A 15 2.13 -15.79 -2.64
CA GLY A 15 3.24 -16.72 -2.56
C GLY A 15 3.07 -17.67 -1.38
N THR A 16 4.15 -18.36 -1.07
CA THR A 16 4.16 -19.35 0.01
C THR A 16 4.97 -18.83 1.18
N GLY A 17 4.78 -19.46 2.32
CA GLY A 17 5.53 -19.10 3.51
C GLY A 17 4.74 -18.18 4.41
N LEU A 18 5.42 -17.69 5.42
CA LEU A 18 4.77 -16.83 6.41
C LEU A 18 4.58 -15.43 5.86
N PRO A 19 3.53 -14.74 6.27
CA PRO A 19 3.34 -13.35 5.86
C PRO A 19 4.52 -12.50 6.30
N ARG A 20 4.90 -11.57 5.46
CA ARG A 20 5.98 -10.65 5.75
C ARG A 20 5.41 -9.26 5.93
N HIS A 21 5.81 -8.60 7.01
CA HIS A 21 5.34 -7.26 7.33
C HIS A 21 6.42 -6.24 7.00
N ILE A 22 6.04 -5.21 6.26
CA ILE A 22 6.94 -4.13 5.88
C ILE A 22 6.38 -2.83 6.46
N PRO A 23 6.98 -2.30 7.52
CA PRO A 23 6.48 -1.07 8.13
C PRO A 23 6.66 0.12 7.20
N ILE A 24 5.73 1.05 7.25
CA ILE A 24 5.75 2.23 6.39
C ILE A 24 5.88 3.46 7.26
N ALA A 25 6.98 4.19 7.09
CA ALA A 25 7.23 5.41 7.82
C ALA A 25 6.82 6.64 6.99
N PHE A 26 6.85 7.80 7.61
CA PHE A 26 6.54 9.04 6.91
C PHE A 26 7.50 9.32 5.77
N LYS A 27 8.75 8.96 5.92
CA LYS A 27 9.72 9.15 4.83
C LYS A 27 9.47 8.19 3.67
N GLY A 28 8.75 7.11 3.95
CA GLY A 28 8.40 6.17 2.91
C GLY A 28 9.44 5.11 2.63
N ILE A 29 9.07 4.21 1.75
CA ILE A 29 9.95 3.12 1.32
C ILE A 29 9.70 2.90 -0.16
N VAL A 30 10.78 2.62 -0.89
CA VAL A 30 10.67 2.23 -2.29
C VAL A 30 10.66 0.71 -2.34
N LEU A 31 9.63 0.16 -2.94
CA LEU A 31 9.55 -1.28 -3.16
C LEU A 31 9.91 -1.57 -4.60
N GLY A 32 10.69 -2.60 -4.79
CA GLY A 32 11.12 -2.97 -6.12
C GLY A 32 11.96 -4.22 -6.08
N ARG A 33 12.51 -4.59 -7.23
CA ARG A 33 13.34 -5.78 -7.35
C ARG A 33 14.72 -5.47 -6.78
N ASP A 34 14.86 -5.71 -5.50
CA ASP A 34 16.03 -5.31 -4.74
C ASP A 34 16.44 -6.47 -3.84
N ASP A 35 17.70 -6.84 -3.92
CA ASP A 35 18.24 -7.93 -3.10
C ASP A 35 18.08 -7.66 -1.62
N ARG A 36 18.11 -6.40 -1.22
CA ARG A 36 17.94 -6.06 0.19
C ARG A 36 16.56 -6.37 0.72
N LEU A 37 15.58 -6.38 -0.18
CA LEU A 37 14.22 -6.77 0.22
C LEU A 37 14.04 -8.28 0.24
N GLY A 38 14.87 -8.98 -0.53
CA GLY A 38 14.78 -10.43 -0.62
C GLY A 38 13.54 -10.89 -1.38
N PRO A 39 13.35 -12.22 -1.47
CA PRO A 39 12.16 -12.74 -2.12
C PRO A 39 10.90 -12.37 -1.36
N PRO A 40 9.77 -12.16 -2.06
CA PRO A 40 9.61 -12.36 -3.51
C PRO A 40 10.03 -11.16 -4.35
N PHE A 41 10.44 -10.06 -3.71
CA PHE A 41 10.78 -8.85 -4.46
C PHE A 41 11.99 -9.04 -5.36
N SER A 42 13.03 -9.63 -4.81
CA SER A 42 14.30 -9.78 -5.55
C SER A 42 14.20 -10.78 -6.69
N THR A 43 13.17 -11.60 -6.70
CA THR A 43 13.06 -12.69 -7.67
C THR A 43 11.92 -12.52 -8.67
N ASP A 44 11.11 -11.49 -8.53
CA ASP A 44 9.99 -11.29 -9.45
C ASP A 44 10.43 -10.44 -10.64
N GLU A 45 10.55 -11.06 -11.79
CA GLU A 45 11.04 -10.37 -12.98
C GLU A 45 10.06 -9.32 -13.49
N PHE A 46 8.82 -9.33 -13.05
CA PHE A 46 7.83 -8.34 -13.45
C PHE A 46 7.87 -7.10 -12.58
N VAL A 47 8.71 -7.09 -11.56
CA VAL A 47 8.86 -5.95 -10.66
C VAL A 47 10.07 -5.14 -11.11
N SER A 48 9.86 -3.84 -11.35
CA SER A 48 10.94 -2.93 -11.70
C SER A 48 11.83 -2.69 -10.50
N ARG A 49 13.06 -2.28 -10.73
CA ARG A 49 14.01 -2.04 -9.63
C ARG A 49 13.47 -1.01 -8.65
N ASN A 50 12.99 0.11 -9.14
CA ASN A 50 12.30 1.10 -8.33
C ASN A 50 10.88 1.12 -8.85
N HIS A 51 10.00 0.38 -8.22
CA HIS A 51 8.68 0.14 -8.76
C HIS A 51 7.64 1.10 -8.22
N VAL A 52 7.58 1.23 -6.91
CA VAL A 52 6.58 2.05 -6.25
C VAL A 52 7.15 2.66 -4.99
N TRP A 53 6.79 3.91 -4.72
CA TRP A 53 7.13 4.59 -3.48
C TRP A 53 5.89 4.62 -2.62
N VAL A 54 6.01 4.15 -1.38
CA VAL A 54 4.91 4.04 -0.44
C VAL A 54 5.31 4.81 0.80
N ARG A 55 4.45 5.73 1.24
CA ARG A 55 4.77 6.50 2.44
C ARG A 55 3.53 6.74 3.28
N ARG A 56 3.77 6.90 4.57
CA ARG A 56 2.71 7.17 5.52
C ARG A 56 2.32 8.63 5.47
N ARG A 57 1.02 8.89 5.45
CA ARG A 57 0.46 10.23 5.55
C ARG A 57 -0.45 10.27 6.77
N SER A 58 -0.92 11.47 7.13
CA SER A 58 -1.78 11.61 8.29
C SER A 58 -3.12 10.92 8.08
N ASP A 59 -3.57 10.81 6.85
CA ASP A 59 -4.90 10.28 6.54
C ASP A 59 -4.88 8.99 5.72
N GLY A 60 -3.76 8.32 5.69
CA GLY A 60 -3.65 7.08 4.96
C GLY A 60 -2.23 6.84 4.51
N VAL A 61 -2.08 5.92 3.60
CA VAL A 61 -0.80 5.61 3.00
C VAL A 61 -0.87 6.02 1.55
N GLU A 62 0.15 6.73 1.09
CA GLU A 62 0.17 7.20 -0.29
C GLU A 62 1.11 6.33 -1.11
N VAL A 63 0.66 5.93 -2.29
CA VAL A 63 1.49 5.15 -3.21
C VAL A 63 1.70 5.94 -4.49
N LEU A 64 2.91 5.88 -5.00
CA LEU A 64 3.30 6.55 -6.23
C LEU A 64 4.09 5.58 -7.10
N ASP A 65 3.56 5.29 -8.28
CA ASP A 65 4.27 4.43 -9.23
C ASP A 65 5.49 5.18 -9.77
N LEU A 66 6.63 4.54 -9.78
CA LEU A 66 7.88 5.15 -10.21
C LEU A 66 8.19 4.79 -11.66
N ASP A 67 7.21 4.97 -12.52
CA ASP A 67 7.35 4.70 -13.94
C ASP A 67 7.72 3.23 -14.18
N SER A 68 7.05 2.37 -13.45
CA SER A 68 7.34 0.94 -13.53
C SER A 68 6.94 0.37 -14.89
N ALA A 69 7.64 -0.69 -15.29
CA ALA A 69 7.39 -1.31 -16.59
C ALA A 69 6.01 -1.95 -16.67
N ASN A 70 5.56 -2.55 -15.59
CA ASN A 70 4.32 -3.34 -15.64
C ASN A 70 3.17 -2.73 -14.82
N GLY A 71 3.41 -1.58 -14.19
CA GLY A 71 2.37 -0.86 -13.48
C GLY A 71 2.22 -1.27 -12.03
N THR A 72 1.56 -0.41 -11.29
CA THR A 72 1.22 -0.60 -9.88
C THR A 72 -0.31 -0.57 -9.80
N TYR A 73 -0.89 -1.46 -9.01
CA TYR A 73 -2.33 -1.60 -8.91
C TYR A 73 -2.78 -1.55 -7.46
N VAL A 74 -3.85 -0.81 -7.21
CA VAL A 74 -4.50 -0.79 -5.89
C VAL A 74 -5.90 -1.33 -6.07
N ASN A 75 -6.21 -2.40 -5.37
CA ASN A 75 -7.51 -3.08 -5.48
C ASN A 75 -7.88 -3.35 -6.93
N GLY A 76 -6.89 -3.73 -7.73
CA GLY A 76 -7.12 -4.10 -9.12
C GLY A 76 -7.13 -2.94 -10.11
N THR A 77 -7.04 -1.71 -9.63
CA THR A 77 -7.05 -0.54 -10.51
C THR A 77 -5.65 0.03 -10.64
N ARG A 78 -5.23 0.27 -11.86
CA ARG A 78 -3.88 0.79 -12.10
C ARG A 78 -3.74 2.20 -11.54
N VAL A 79 -2.64 2.42 -10.84
CA VAL A 79 -2.31 3.71 -10.24
C VAL A 79 -1.63 4.57 -11.30
N ARG A 80 -2.21 5.70 -11.63
CA ARG A 80 -1.64 6.61 -12.62
C ARG A 80 -1.24 7.96 -12.03
N ALA A 81 -1.51 8.14 -10.75
CA ALA A 81 -1.19 9.35 -10.01
C ALA A 81 -1.06 8.95 -8.55
N PRO A 82 -0.52 9.81 -7.69
CA PRO A 82 -0.45 9.47 -6.28
C PRO A 82 -1.81 9.04 -5.77
N THR A 83 -1.85 7.91 -5.11
CA THR A 83 -3.12 7.27 -4.71
C THR A 83 -3.06 6.91 -3.23
N ARG A 84 -4.16 7.11 -2.51
CA ARG A 84 -4.25 6.76 -1.11
C ARG A 84 -4.74 5.33 -0.93
N MET A 85 -4.14 4.66 0.03
CA MET A 85 -4.60 3.36 0.49
C MET A 85 -4.99 3.46 1.95
N GLN A 86 -5.98 2.68 2.33
CA GLN A 86 -6.41 2.59 3.71
C GLN A 86 -6.35 1.14 4.16
N ASP A 87 -6.63 0.92 5.44
CA ASP A 87 -6.55 -0.42 6.00
C ASP A 87 -7.32 -1.40 5.13
N SER A 88 -6.72 -2.52 4.86
CA SER A 88 -7.25 -3.63 4.06
C SER A 88 -7.16 -3.47 2.55
N ASP A 89 -6.73 -2.31 2.05
CA ASP A 89 -6.51 -2.17 0.62
C ASP A 89 -5.34 -3.04 0.18
N VAL A 90 -5.38 -3.50 -1.06
CA VAL A 90 -4.37 -4.41 -1.60
C VAL A 90 -3.59 -3.73 -2.71
N LEU A 91 -2.28 -3.73 -2.54
CA LEU A 91 -1.34 -3.21 -3.52
C LEU A 91 -0.75 -4.38 -4.30
N ARG A 92 -0.67 -4.27 -5.62
CA ARG A 92 -0.04 -5.30 -6.43
C ARG A 92 1.05 -4.69 -7.30
N ILE A 93 2.22 -5.28 -7.25
CA ILE A 93 3.34 -4.97 -8.13
C ILE A 93 3.88 -6.29 -8.67
N GLY A 94 3.95 -6.40 -9.99
CA GLY A 94 4.31 -7.68 -10.58
C GLY A 94 3.33 -8.75 -10.16
N ARG A 95 3.83 -9.83 -9.61
CA ARG A 95 3.00 -10.92 -9.09
C ARG A 95 2.85 -10.87 -7.58
N ILE A 96 3.36 -9.81 -6.97
CA ILE A 96 3.34 -9.67 -5.52
C ILE A 96 2.11 -8.90 -5.09
N GLN A 97 1.39 -9.43 -4.12
CA GLN A 97 0.25 -8.75 -3.52
C GLN A 97 0.56 -8.43 -2.08
N LEU A 98 0.26 -7.19 -1.70
CA LEU A 98 0.51 -6.73 -0.34
C LEU A 98 -0.76 -6.06 0.18
N LYS A 99 -1.16 -6.41 1.37
CA LYS A 99 -2.34 -5.83 1.99
C LYS A 99 -1.91 -4.81 3.02
N LEU A 100 -2.53 -3.64 3.00
CA LEU A 100 -2.24 -2.62 3.99
C LEU A 100 -2.91 -2.99 5.29
N ALA A 101 -2.13 -3.05 6.35
CA ALA A 101 -2.62 -3.29 7.68
C ALA A 101 -2.32 -2.06 8.53
N TRP A 102 -3.35 -1.37 8.95
CA TRP A 102 -3.20 -0.19 9.80
C TRP A 102 -4.33 -0.19 10.83
N PRO A 103 -4.27 -1.10 11.78
CA PRO A 103 -5.30 -1.14 12.83
C PRO A 103 -5.30 0.19 13.58
N GLY A 104 -6.46 0.77 13.75
CA GLY A 104 -6.56 2.03 14.45
C GLY A 104 -6.11 3.22 13.63
N GLU A 105 -6.12 3.13 12.31
CA GLU A 105 -5.74 4.26 11.49
C GLU A 105 -6.64 5.46 11.76
N PRO A 106 -6.11 6.68 11.54
CA PRO A 106 -6.91 7.89 11.78
C PRO A 106 -8.21 7.86 11.00
N GLY A 107 -9.30 8.14 11.69
CA GLY A 107 -10.61 8.17 11.07
C GLY A 107 -11.32 6.85 10.95
N GLN A 108 -10.64 5.76 11.22
CA GLN A 108 -11.23 4.46 11.03
C GLN A 108 -12.44 4.24 11.93
N ALA A 109 -12.34 4.65 13.17
CA ALA A 109 -13.44 4.48 14.10
C ALA A 109 -14.63 5.31 13.68
N MET A 110 -14.39 6.46 13.11
CA MET A 110 -15.49 7.29 12.68
C MET A 110 -16.07 6.78 11.41
N ALA A 111 -15.22 6.25 10.62
CA ALA A 111 -15.68 5.81 9.35
C ALA A 111 -16.49 4.60 9.42
N THR A 112 -16.61 4.18 10.61
CA THR A 112 -17.40 3.12 10.57
C THR A 112 -18.40 3.36 9.62
N ARG A 113 -18.29 3.85 9.21
CA ARG A 113 -18.92 4.05 8.37
C ARG A 113 -18.82 4.24 7.30
N GLU A 114 -18.93 4.51 6.82
CA GLU A 114 -19.03 4.72 5.84
C GLU A 114 -18.30 5.33 5.15
N ARG A 115 -17.91 5.13 4.74
CA ARG A 115 -17.27 5.74 3.93
C ARG A 115 -17.79 5.68 2.80
N PRO A 116 -18.14 6.22 2.28
CA PRO A 116 -18.75 6.09 1.07
C PRO A 116 -17.88 5.99 0.05
N ALA A 117 -18.13 5.99 -0.13
CA ALA A 117 -17.49 5.90 -1.02
C ALA A 117 -17.01 6.46 -1.74
N PRO A 118 -17.29 6.71 -1.84
CA PRO A 118 -16.87 7.40 -2.51
C PRO A 118 -16.69 7.65 -3.21
N PRO A 119 -16.95 8.02 -3.33
CA PRO A 119 -16.89 8.51 -3.98
C PRO A 119 -16.54 8.80 -4.62
N LEU A 120 -16.89 9.16 -4.43
CA LEU A 120 -16.56 9.44 -4.92
C LEU A 120 -15.97 9.68 -5.59
N GLY A 121 -16.04 9.88 -5.53
CA GLY A 121 -15.58 10.07 -6.06
C GLY A 121 -15.00 10.45 -6.43
N ARG A 122 -15.10 10.74 -6.23
CA ARG A 122 -14.77 11.00 -6.39
C ARG A 122 -14.14 11.39 -6.76
N GLY A 123 -14.28 11.56 -6.39
CA GLY A 123 -13.99 11.74 -6.52
C GLY A 123 -13.56 12.01 -6.40
N THR A 124 -13.72 12.27 -5.92
CA THR A 124 -13.56 12.29 -5.64
C THR A 124 -13.33 12.44 -5.36
N ARG A 125 -13.46 12.67 -4.87
CA ARG A 125 -13.47 12.68 -4.45
C ARG A 125 -13.12 13.33 -4.42
N PRO A 126 -13.13 13.58 -4.17
CA PRO A 126 -13.12 13.96 -4.00
C PRO A 126 -12.83 14.36 -3.69
N VAL A 127 -13.01 14.50 -3.07
CA VAL A 127 -12.96 14.49 -2.89
C VAL A 127 -12.86 14.61 -2.72
N ARG A 128 -12.95 14.66 -2.03
CA ARG A 128 -13.22 14.40 -1.94
C ARG A 128 -13.12 14.62 -1.91
#